data_03152400e4e6c6f526fc37b32c1feb6b
#
_entry.id   03152400e4e6c6f526fc37b32c1feb6b
#
_cell.length_a   1.000
_cell.length_b   1.000
_cell.length_c   1.000
_cell.angle_alpha   90.00
_cell.angle_beta   90.00
_cell.angle_gamma   90.00
#
_symmetry.space_group_name_H-M   'P 1'
#
loop_
_entity.id
_entity.type
_entity.pdbx_description
1 polymer ?
#
loop_
_entity_poly.entity_id
_entity_poly.type
_entity_poly.pdbx_seq_one_letter_code
_entity_poly.pdbx_strand_id
1 'polypeptide(L)'
;MTEKQTVLPARIFIVHGFQSSPQDNWFDWLAAQIRTTGAEVTVPLMPQPDYPQAAQWQQTLDKLIGQPDEQTFLIGHSLGVITLLQFLSRHKPVRLAV
;
A
#
# COMPACT_ATOMS: atom_id res chain seq x y z
N MET A 1 -25.17 12.96 17.48
CA MET A 1 -24.71 12.67 17.26
C MET A 1 -24.48 12.43 16.53
N THR A 2 -24.15 12.48 16.46
CA THR A 2 -23.69 12.25 15.89
C THR A 2 -23.49 11.51 15.30
N GLU A 3 -23.50 11.53 15.07
CA GLU A 3 -23.23 10.79 14.50
C GLU A 3 -22.60 10.18 14.10
N LYS A 4 -23.03 9.67 14.49
CA LYS A 4 -22.26 9.20 14.16
C LYS A 4 -21.81 8.84 12.97
N GLN A 5 -21.30 9.08 12.90
CA GLN A 5 -20.83 8.86 11.60
C GLN A 5 -19.99 7.67 11.52
N THR A 6 -20.22 6.78 10.59
CA THR A 6 -19.39 5.62 10.37
C THR A 6 -18.29 6.03 9.41
N VAL A 7 -17.13 6.33 9.97
CA VAL A 7 -15.95 6.61 9.16
C VAL A 7 -15.12 5.34 9.12
N LEU A 8 -14.95 4.80 7.92
CA LEU A 8 -14.11 3.61 7.77
C LEU A 8 -12.66 3.98 8.08
N PRO A 9 -11.90 3.07 8.69
CA PRO A 9 -10.50 3.34 8.98
C PRO A 9 -9.71 3.55 7.69
N ALA A 10 -8.66 4.34 7.78
CA ALA A 10 -7.73 4.48 6.67
C ALA A 10 -7.08 3.13 6.40
N ARG A 11 -6.83 2.88 5.12
CA ARG A 11 -6.13 1.67 4.67
C ARG A 11 -4.77 2.08 4.14
N ILE A 12 -3.72 1.58 4.72
CA ILE A 12 -2.36 1.91 4.35
C ILE A 12 -1.69 0.66 3.80
N PHE A 13 -1.07 0.79 2.63
CA PHE A 13 -0.35 -0.29 1.98
C PHE A 13 1.11 0.13 1.82
N ILE A 14 2.02 -0.69 2.35
CA ILE A 14 3.45 -0.45 2.26
C ILE A 14 4.04 -1.50 1.33
N VAL A 15 4.62 -1.06 0.22
CA VAL A 15 5.11 -1.96 -0.83
C VAL A 15 6.63 -1.92 -0.85
N HIS A 16 7.23 -3.08 -0.61
CA HIS A 16 8.69 -3.23 -0.59
C HIS A 16 9.24 -3.27 -2.01
N GLY A 17 10.57 -3.30 -2.11
CA GLY A 17 11.23 -3.28 -3.39
C GLY A 17 11.86 -4.61 -3.79
N PHE A 18 12.81 -4.52 -4.70
CA PHE A 18 13.55 -5.64 -5.25
C PHE A 18 14.35 -6.32 -4.13
N GLN A 19 14.31 -7.64 -4.10
CA GLN A 19 15.04 -8.46 -3.12
C GLN A 19 14.72 -8.08 -1.68
N SER A 20 13.49 -7.66 -1.43
CA SER A 20 13.06 -7.22 -0.11
C SER A 20 11.90 -8.09 0.36
N SER A 21 11.41 -7.79 1.55
CA SER A 21 10.31 -8.50 2.15
C SER A 21 9.53 -7.56 3.08
N PRO A 22 8.33 -7.97 3.52
CA PRO A 22 7.56 -7.12 4.44
C PRO A 22 8.26 -6.84 5.77
N GLN A 23 9.24 -7.66 6.17
CA GLN A 23 9.93 -7.48 7.44
C GLN A 23 11.22 -6.68 7.32
N ASP A 24 11.61 -6.33 6.10
CA ASP A 24 12.86 -5.62 5.89
C ASP A 24 12.75 -4.14 6.21
N ASN A 25 13.90 -3.53 6.37
CA ASN A 25 14.01 -2.07 6.56
C ASN A 25 13.13 -1.62 7.73
N TRP A 26 12.40 -0.55 7.52
CA TRP A 26 11.57 0.10 8.54
C TRP A 26 10.11 -0.32 8.47
N PHE A 27 9.78 -1.30 7.64
CA PHE A 27 8.38 -1.62 7.35
C PHE A 27 7.61 -2.07 8.60
N ASP A 28 8.15 -3.03 9.36
CA ASP A 28 7.48 -3.52 10.55
C ASP A 28 7.30 -2.42 11.60
N TRP A 29 8.34 -1.62 11.79
CA TRP A 29 8.27 -0.54 12.77
C TRP A 29 7.20 0.46 12.37
N LEU A 30 7.20 0.90 11.12
CA LEU A 30 6.23 1.88 10.66
C LEU A 30 4.82 1.33 10.71
N ALA A 31 4.63 0.08 10.28
CA ALA A 31 3.32 -0.54 10.33
C ALA A 31 2.77 -0.60 11.75
N ALA A 32 3.63 -0.95 12.71
CA ALA A 32 3.22 -1.00 14.11
C ALA A 32 2.81 0.39 14.61
N GLN A 33 3.58 1.42 14.26
CA GLN A 33 3.26 2.78 14.66
C GLN A 33 1.93 3.25 14.07
N ILE A 34 1.72 2.99 12.79
CA ILE A 34 0.49 3.42 12.12
C ILE A 34 -0.72 2.68 12.70
N ARG A 35 -0.57 1.40 13.03
CA ARG A 35 -1.68 0.62 13.59
C ARG A 35 -2.17 1.17 14.91
N THR A 36 -1.31 1.86 15.65
CA THR A 36 -1.74 2.48 16.92
C THR A 36 -2.77 3.58 16.70
N THR A 37 -2.89 4.11 15.49
CA THR A 37 -3.88 5.14 15.18
C THR A 37 -5.25 4.59 14.82
N GLY A 38 -5.38 3.26 14.75
CA GLY A 38 -6.62 2.63 14.32
C GLY A 38 -6.69 2.35 12.83
N ALA A 39 -5.67 2.77 12.06
CA ALA A 39 -5.64 2.50 10.63
C ALA A 39 -5.31 1.04 10.36
N GLU A 40 -5.78 0.55 9.23
CA GLU A 40 -5.45 -0.79 8.75
C GLU A 40 -4.20 -0.71 7.88
N VAL A 41 -3.19 -1.50 8.23
CA VAL A 41 -1.92 -1.49 7.50
C VAL A 41 -1.66 -2.87 6.94
N THR A 42 -1.38 -2.92 5.64
CA THR A 42 -0.98 -4.15 4.95
C THR A 42 0.40 -3.95 4.38
N VAL A 43 1.30 -4.88 4.67
CA VAL A 43 2.64 -4.89 4.08
C VAL A 43 2.75 -6.20 3.32
N PRO A 44 2.30 -6.24 2.06
CA PRO A 44 2.25 -7.51 1.33
C PRO A 44 3.63 -8.00 0.96
N LEU A 45 3.79 -9.32 0.94
CA LEU A 45 4.94 -9.93 0.28
C LEU A 45 4.66 -9.92 -1.21
N MET A 46 5.43 -9.15 -1.95
CA MET A 46 5.26 -9.10 -3.40
C MET A 46 5.83 -10.36 -4.03
N PRO A 47 5.20 -10.85 -5.13
CA PRO A 47 5.62 -12.13 -5.70
C PRO A 47 7.01 -12.06 -6.31
N GLN A 48 7.80 -13.09 -6.07
CA GLN A 48 9.13 -13.29 -6.65
C GLN A 48 9.98 -12.03 -6.54
N PRO A 49 10.29 -11.59 -5.32
CA PRO A 49 11.01 -10.31 -5.17
C PRO A 49 12.41 -10.31 -5.77
N ASP A 50 13.01 -11.50 -5.97
CA ASP A 50 14.31 -11.60 -6.61
C ASP A 50 14.24 -11.45 -8.13
N TYR A 51 13.07 -11.70 -8.69
CA TYR A 51 12.85 -11.62 -10.14
C TYR A 51 11.49 -10.99 -10.39
N PRO A 52 11.32 -9.72 -10.01
CA PRO A 52 9.99 -9.11 -10.06
C PRO A 52 9.46 -9.01 -11.49
N GLN A 53 8.19 -9.38 -11.62
CA GLN A 53 7.47 -9.26 -12.88
C GLN A 53 6.40 -8.19 -12.69
N ALA A 54 6.49 -7.14 -13.49
CA ALA A 54 5.60 -5.99 -13.32
C ALA A 54 4.11 -6.41 -13.33
N ALA A 55 3.75 -7.30 -14.25
CA ALA A 55 2.35 -7.72 -14.34
C ALA A 55 1.89 -8.44 -13.07
N GLN A 56 2.73 -9.28 -12.49
CA GLN A 56 2.38 -9.99 -11.27
C GLN A 56 2.25 -9.05 -10.08
N TRP A 57 3.14 -8.08 -9.99
CA TRP A 57 3.07 -7.10 -8.91
C TRP A 57 1.82 -6.24 -9.04
N GLN A 58 1.47 -5.85 -10.27
CA GLN A 58 0.24 -5.09 -10.49
C GLN A 58 -1.00 -5.91 -10.12
N GLN A 59 -1.02 -7.20 -10.49
CA GLN A 59 -2.14 -8.07 -10.12
C GLN A 59 -2.28 -8.20 -8.62
N THR A 60 -1.16 -8.29 -7.92
CA THR A 60 -1.18 -8.37 -6.45
C THR A 60 -1.80 -7.10 -5.86
N LEU A 61 -1.40 -5.93 -6.36
CA LEU A 61 -1.96 -4.67 -5.88
C LEU A 61 -3.45 -4.57 -6.22
N ASP A 62 -3.84 -5.02 -7.40
CA ASP A 62 -5.26 -5.01 -7.79
C ASP A 62 -6.11 -5.81 -6.81
N LYS A 63 -5.62 -6.97 -6.39
CA LYS A 63 -6.35 -7.83 -5.45
C LYS A 63 -6.41 -7.23 -4.05
N LEU A 64 -5.33 -6.60 -3.62
CA LEU A 64 -5.23 -6.11 -2.25
C LEU A 64 -5.88 -4.75 -2.07
N ILE A 65 -5.68 -3.85 -3.02
CA ILE A 65 -6.12 -2.46 -2.88
C ILE A 65 -7.48 -2.25 -3.56
N GLY A 66 -7.66 -2.82 -4.74
CA GLY A 66 -8.84 -2.58 -5.54
C GLY A 66 -8.84 -1.14 -6.04
N GLN A 67 -10.00 -0.49 -6.01
CA GLN A 67 -10.10 0.91 -6.41
C GLN A 67 -9.70 1.77 -5.22
N PRO A 68 -8.64 2.56 -5.34
CA PRO A 68 -8.24 3.45 -4.24
C PRO A 68 -9.27 4.56 -4.04
N ASP A 69 -9.40 5.00 -2.80
CA ASP A 69 -10.32 6.08 -2.44
C ASP A 69 -9.60 7.07 -1.52
N GLU A 70 -10.36 7.99 -0.96
CA GLU A 70 -9.78 9.06 -0.14
C GLU A 70 -9.17 8.54 1.17
N GLN A 71 -9.48 7.30 1.55
CA GLN A 71 -8.93 6.69 2.76
C GLN A 71 -7.81 5.70 2.44
N THR A 72 -7.34 5.67 1.20
CA THR A 72 -6.27 4.78 0.77
C THR A 72 -4.95 5.53 0.74
N PHE A 73 -3.96 5.01 1.45
CA PHE A 73 -2.63 5.61 1.53
C PHE A 73 -1.61 4.58 1.07
N LEU A 74 -0.72 5.00 0.20
CA LEU A 74 0.24 4.10 -0.43
C LEU A 74 1.65 4.58 -0.10
N ILE A 75 2.46 3.70 0.45
CA ILE A 75 3.85 3.97 0.81
C ILE A 75 4.70 2.96 0.05
N GLY A 76 5.70 3.46 -0.65
CA GLY A 76 6.59 2.59 -1.41
C GLY A 76 8.03 2.82 -1.04
N HIS A 77 8.83 1.79 -1.25
CA HIS A 77 10.28 1.84 -1.06
C HIS A 77 10.94 1.26 -2.29
N SER A 78 11.84 2.04 -2.92
CA SER A 78 12.61 1.57 -4.07
C SER A 78 11.67 1.17 -5.22
N LEU A 79 11.77 -0.04 -5.74
CA LEU A 79 10.89 -0.52 -6.80
C LEU A 79 9.42 -0.43 -6.42
N GLY A 80 9.11 -0.50 -5.12
CA GLY A 80 7.75 -0.35 -4.65
C GLY A 80 7.14 0.98 -5.03
N VAL A 81 7.94 2.06 -5.07
CA VAL A 81 7.45 3.38 -5.47
C VAL A 81 6.99 3.35 -6.92
N ILE A 82 7.84 2.80 -7.80
CA ILE A 82 7.51 2.74 -9.23
C ILE A 82 6.29 1.87 -9.45
N THR A 83 6.21 0.76 -8.72
CA THR A 83 5.06 -0.15 -8.82
C THR A 83 3.77 0.54 -8.42
N LEU A 84 3.80 1.33 -7.34
CA LEU A 84 2.62 2.07 -6.90
C LEU A 84 2.24 3.18 -7.88
N LEU A 85 3.22 3.84 -8.48
CA LEU A 85 2.93 4.86 -9.49
C LEU A 85 2.27 4.23 -10.71
N GLN A 86 2.72 3.06 -11.14
CA GLN A 86 2.09 2.35 -12.23
C GLN A 86 0.68 1.92 -11.87
N PHE A 87 0.48 1.48 -10.64
CA PHE A 87 -0.85 1.12 -10.16
C PHE A 87 -1.79 2.33 -10.23
N LEU A 88 -1.34 3.47 -9.73
CA LEU A 88 -2.16 4.68 -9.74
C LEU A 88 -2.48 5.15 -11.15
N SER A 89 -1.57 4.93 -12.10
CA SER A 89 -1.81 5.37 -13.48
C SER A 89 -2.95 4.58 -14.15
N ARG A 90 -3.29 3.41 -13.62
CA ARG A 90 -4.36 2.57 -14.16
C ARG A 90 -5.67 2.76 -13.43
N HIS A 91 -5.69 3.59 -12.42
CA HIS A 91 -6.87 3.82 -11.61
C HIS A 91 -7.20 5.30 -11.60
N LYS A 92 -8.47 5.59 -11.35
CA LYS A 92 -8.90 6.96 -11.27
C LYS A 92 -8.24 7.61 -10.06
N PRO A 93 -7.49 8.68 -10.24
CA PRO A 93 -6.83 9.30 -9.10
C PRO A 93 -7.84 9.97 -8.18
N VAL A 94 -7.60 9.89 -6.90
CA VAL A 94 -8.43 10.52 -5.90
C VAL A 94 -7.71 11.73 -5.34
N ARG A 95 -6.53 11.49 -4.80
CA ARG A 95 -5.72 12.56 -4.26
C ARG A 95 -4.28 12.06 -4.19
N LEU A 96 -3.35 12.91 -4.59
CA LEU A 96 -1.94 12.57 -4.50
C LEU A 96 -1.23 13.60 -3.64
N ALA A 97 -0.54 13.11 -2.61
CA ALA A 97 0.32 13.92 -1.77
C ALA A 97 1.73 13.36 -1.88
N VAL A 98 2.68 14.21 -2.12
CA VAL A 98 4.07 13.80 -2.27
C VAL A 98 4.90 14.38 -1.14
#